data_724175f9fed70407cfe03d77a041cda4
#
_entry.id   724175f9fed70407cfe03d77a041cda4
#
_cell.length_a   1.000
_cell.length_b   1.000
_cell.length_c   1.000
_cell.angle_alpha   90.00
_cell.angle_beta   90.00
_cell.angle_gamma   90.00
#
_symmetry.space_group_name_H-M   'P 1'
#
loop_
_entity.id
_entity.type
_entity.pdbx_description
1 polymer ?
#
loop_
_entity_poly.entity_id
_entity_poly.type
_entity_poly.pdbx_seq_one_letter_code
_entity_poly.pdbx_strand_id
1 'polypeptide(L)'
;MELKELTEKVTGLLDVQNTEELPEKIFKAVKNDDFNAYEKFCNIVQDLSVDWLQMIFQYYHADRKEKMQDYTPKSLALFLGKLAGKAEVVTDLCAGSGALTIQKWNMDHEQKFELYEFDDNVIPFLLFNMAVRNIECTLYHSDVLQQEVFHVYKIIKGDKFGKFKEVA
;
A
#
# COMPACT_ATOMS: atom_id res chain seq x y z
N MET A 1 7.82 -7.25 15.45
CA MET A 1 8.93 -6.27 15.19
C MET A 1 8.46 -4.91 15.68
N GLU A 2 9.30 -4.22 16.43
CA GLU A 2 8.99 -2.87 16.94
C GLU A 2 9.12 -1.82 15.84
N LEU A 3 8.37 -0.70 15.95
CA LEU A 3 8.34 0.36 14.94
C LEU A 3 9.75 0.89 14.60
N LYS A 4 10.57 1.15 15.61
CA LYS A 4 11.92 1.68 15.42
C LYS A 4 12.80 0.71 14.59
N GLU A 5 12.77 -0.57 14.94
CA GLU A 5 13.51 -1.62 14.22
C GLU A 5 13.04 -1.75 12.78
N LEU A 6 11.70 -1.72 12.56
CA LEU A 6 11.10 -1.74 11.23
C LEU A 6 11.56 -0.53 10.39
N THR A 7 11.49 0.66 10.98
CA THR A 7 11.89 1.90 10.30
C THR A 7 13.37 1.86 9.90
N GLU A 8 14.27 1.48 10.83
CA GLU A 8 15.71 1.36 10.56
C GLU A 8 16.00 0.36 9.42
N LYS A 9 15.29 -0.77 9.39
CA LYS A 9 15.46 -1.78 8.34
C LYS A 9 14.95 -1.29 6.99
N VAL A 10 13.79 -0.59 6.95
CA VAL A 10 13.20 -0.09 5.71
C VAL A 10 13.99 1.10 5.15
N THR A 11 14.44 2.02 6.00
CA THR A 11 15.31 3.13 5.57
C THR A 11 16.64 2.62 5.04
N GLY A 12 17.27 1.65 5.74
CA GLY A 12 18.49 0.99 5.27
C GLY A 12 18.31 0.22 3.95
N LEU A 13 17.16 -0.42 3.75
CA LEU A 13 16.80 -1.11 2.51
C LEU A 13 16.78 -0.16 1.30
N LEU A 14 16.24 1.05 1.49
CA LEU A 14 16.02 2.05 0.44
C LEU A 14 17.14 3.10 0.36
N ASP A 15 18.19 2.93 1.16
CA ASP A 15 19.31 3.88 1.27
C ASP A 15 18.82 5.32 1.55
N VAL A 16 18.04 5.46 2.62
CA VAL A 16 17.42 6.71 3.04
C VAL A 16 17.96 7.12 4.40
N GLN A 17 18.36 8.38 4.55
CA GLN A 17 18.86 8.92 5.83
C GLN A 17 17.75 9.54 6.69
N ASN A 18 16.67 10.01 6.04
CA ASN A 18 15.54 10.66 6.71
C ASN A 18 14.23 9.99 6.27
N THR A 19 13.34 9.73 7.21
CA THR A 19 12.00 9.16 6.92
C THR A 19 11.16 10.03 5.98
N GLU A 20 11.39 11.34 5.93
CA GLU A 20 10.72 12.27 5.00
C GLU A 20 10.98 11.92 3.53
N GLU A 21 12.11 11.26 3.22
CA GLU A 21 12.45 10.84 1.86
C GLU A 21 11.79 9.49 1.47
N LEU A 22 11.22 8.77 2.44
CA LEU A 22 10.67 7.43 2.20
C LEU A 22 9.62 7.39 1.09
N PRO A 23 8.62 8.30 1.03
CA PRO A 23 7.59 8.26 -0.01
C PRO A 23 8.21 8.30 -1.41
N GLU A 24 9.16 9.22 -1.65
CA GLU A 24 9.82 9.37 -2.95
C GLU A 24 10.63 8.12 -3.32
N LYS A 25 11.40 7.58 -2.37
CA LYS A 25 12.24 6.40 -2.61
C LYS A 25 11.44 5.13 -2.82
N ILE A 26 10.36 4.96 -2.06
CA ILE A 26 9.41 3.87 -2.25
C ILE A 26 8.78 3.97 -3.65
N PHE A 27 8.33 5.15 -4.04
CA PHE A 27 7.73 5.36 -5.36
C PHE A 27 8.72 5.07 -6.49
N LYS A 28 9.98 5.50 -6.34
CA LYS A 28 11.04 5.18 -7.29
C LYS A 28 11.29 3.67 -7.40
N ALA A 29 11.31 2.95 -6.29
CA ALA A 29 11.45 1.49 -6.29
C ALA A 29 10.28 0.82 -7.03
N VAL A 30 9.05 1.30 -6.82
CA VAL A 30 7.85 0.80 -7.51
C VAL A 30 7.91 1.09 -9.01
N LYS A 31 8.20 2.33 -9.40
CA LYS A 31 8.28 2.74 -10.83
C LYS A 31 9.31 1.95 -11.63
N ASN A 32 10.37 1.49 -10.97
CA ASN A 32 11.44 0.73 -11.61
C ASN A 32 11.27 -0.80 -11.47
N ASP A 33 10.16 -1.28 -10.90
CA ASP A 33 9.95 -2.70 -10.57
C ASP A 33 11.16 -3.29 -9.83
N ASP A 34 11.62 -2.60 -8.75
CA ASP A 34 12.80 -3.03 -8.00
C ASP A 34 12.52 -4.30 -7.20
N PHE A 35 12.55 -5.43 -7.91
CA PHE A 35 12.28 -6.75 -7.33
C PHE A 35 13.30 -7.13 -6.25
N ASN A 36 14.52 -6.56 -6.28
CA ASN A 36 15.49 -6.78 -5.20
C ASN A 36 15.06 -6.09 -3.91
N ALA A 37 14.54 -4.86 -4.01
CA ALA A 37 13.95 -4.17 -2.86
C ALA A 37 12.73 -4.92 -2.31
N TYR A 38 11.86 -5.44 -3.18
CA TYR A 38 10.69 -6.24 -2.77
C TYR A 38 11.11 -7.52 -2.04
N GLU A 39 12.10 -8.25 -2.57
CA GLU A 39 12.64 -9.46 -1.94
C GLU A 39 13.23 -9.17 -0.55
N LYS A 40 14.05 -8.13 -0.45
CA LYS A 40 14.64 -7.71 0.82
C LYS A 40 13.57 -7.30 1.84
N PHE A 41 12.53 -6.58 1.39
CA PHE A 41 11.41 -6.21 2.26
C PHE A 41 10.67 -7.45 2.78
N CYS A 42 10.38 -8.43 1.91
CA CYS A 42 9.77 -9.70 2.31
C CYS A 42 10.60 -10.42 3.37
N ASN A 43 11.93 -10.42 3.22
CA ASN A 43 12.84 -11.04 4.19
C ASN A 43 12.87 -10.29 5.54
N ILE A 44 12.67 -8.97 5.53
CA ILE A 44 12.58 -8.16 6.74
C ILE A 44 11.30 -8.47 7.51
N VAL A 45 10.15 -8.45 6.83
CA VAL A 45 8.84 -8.51 7.50
C VAL A 45 8.32 -9.93 7.70
N GLN A 46 8.69 -10.87 6.83
CA GLN A 46 8.31 -12.29 6.80
C GLN A 46 6.80 -12.58 6.71
N ASP A 47 5.95 -11.76 7.31
CA ASP A 47 4.49 -11.89 7.31
C ASP A 47 3.86 -10.79 6.44
N LEU A 48 3.44 -11.14 5.22
CA LEU A 48 2.78 -10.22 4.29
C LEU A 48 1.27 -10.05 4.59
N SER A 49 0.70 -10.76 5.56
CA SER A 49 -0.68 -10.57 6.00
C SER A 49 -0.90 -9.28 6.80
N VAL A 50 0.19 -8.60 7.15
CA VAL A 50 0.18 -7.35 7.94
C VAL A 50 0.64 -6.20 7.05
N ASP A 51 -0.05 -5.05 7.16
CA ASP A 51 0.44 -3.80 6.58
C ASP A 51 1.52 -3.19 7.49
N TRP A 52 2.77 -3.59 7.26
CA TRP A 52 3.91 -3.10 8.01
C TRP A 52 4.24 -1.64 7.72
N LEU A 53 4.00 -1.20 6.49
CA LEU A 53 4.27 0.18 6.06
C LEU A 53 3.29 1.18 6.66
N GLN A 54 2.07 0.75 6.99
CA GLN A 54 1.10 1.55 7.74
C GLN A 54 1.70 2.10 9.03
N MET A 55 2.46 1.29 9.77
CA MET A 55 3.06 1.71 11.05
C MET A 55 4.03 2.87 10.87
N ILE A 56 4.85 2.82 9.82
CA ILE A 56 5.82 3.88 9.48
C ILE A 56 5.06 5.13 9.04
N PHE A 57 4.13 4.99 8.08
CA PHE A 57 3.36 6.12 7.58
C PHE A 57 2.58 6.82 8.70
N GLN A 58 1.87 6.05 9.51
CA GLN A 58 1.05 6.58 10.61
C GLN A 58 1.85 7.37 11.65
N TYR A 59 3.08 6.97 11.90
CA TYR A 59 3.92 7.61 12.90
C TYR A 59 4.65 8.86 12.36
N TYR A 60 5.19 8.79 11.14
CA TYR A 60 6.09 9.81 10.59
C TYR A 60 5.41 10.76 9.59
N HIS A 61 4.36 10.34 8.91
CA HIS A 61 3.79 11.06 7.76
C HIS A 61 2.31 11.41 7.91
N ALA A 62 1.54 10.71 8.76
CA ALA A 62 0.11 10.92 8.85
C ALA A 62 -0.26 12.27 9.45
N ASP A 63 -1.16 12.99 8.78
CA ASP A 63 -1.77 14.20 9.29
C ASP A 63 -3.14 13.91 9.90
N ARG A 64 -3.15 13.73 11.21
CA ARG A 64 -4.38 13.43 11.96
C ARG A 64 -5.29 14.63 12.16
N LYS A 65 -4.76 15.85 12.07
CA LYS A 65 -5.52 17.07 12.36
C LYS A 65 -6.29 17.56 11.14
N GLU A 66 -5.62 17.63 10.00
CA GLU A 66 -6.20 18.18 8.78
C GLU A 66 -6.80 17.09 7.87
N LYS A 67 -6.13 15.93 7.78
CA LYS A 67 -6.55 14.85 6.88
C LYS A 67 -7.31 13.71 7.58
N MET A 68 -7.50 13.80 8.91
CA MET A 68 -8.23 12.78 9.70
C MET A 68 -7.70 11.35 9.50
N GLN A 69 -6.37 11.21 9.31
CA GLN A 69 -5.71 9.96 8.98
C GLN A 69 -5.57 9.05 10.21
N ASP A 70 -6.69 8.45 10.63
CA ASP A 70 -6.73 7.37 11.60
C ASP A 70 -6.90 6.02 10.90
N TYR A 71 -6.03 5.07 11.22
CA TYR A 71 -5.97 3.81 10.51
C TYR A 71 -6.83 2.72 11.13
N THR A 72 -7.41 1.91 10.24
CA THR A 72 -8.29 0.81 10.62
C THR A 72 -7.52 -0.30 11.34
N PRO A 73 -7.89 -0.64 12.59
CA PRO A 73 -7.28 -1.78 13.30
C PRO A 73 -7.44 -3.10 12.53
N LYS A 74 -6.43 -3.99 12.61
CA LYS A 74 -6.43 -5.28 11.89
C LYS A 74 -7.71 -6.09 12.09
N SER A 75 -8.26 -6.12 13.32
CA SER A 75 -9.49 -6.86 13.63
C SER A 75 -10.72 -6.32 12.89
N LEU A 76 -10.83 -5.00 12.77
CA LEU A 76 -11.91 -4.35 12.02
C LEU A 76 -11.73 -4.56 10.51
N ALA A 77 -10.50 -4.44 10.01
CA ALA A 77 -10.20 -4.70 8.60
C ALA A 77 -10.55 -6.15 8.21
N LEU A 78 -10.22 -7.11 9.07
CA LEU A 78 -10.59 -8.52 8.87
C LEU A 78 -12.12 -8.72 8.87
N PHE A 79 -12.83 -8.06 9.79
CA PHE A 79 -14.28 -8.11 9.85
C PHE A 79 -14.93 -7.56 8.58
N LEU A 80 -14.50 -6.37 8.14
CA LEU A 80 -15.01 -5.73 6.92
C LEU A 80 -14.69 -6.55 5.66
N GLY A 81 -13.49 -7.13 5.58
CA GLY A 81 -13.13 -8.02 4.49
C GLY A 81 -14.03 -9.26 4.39
N LYS A 82 -14.46 -9.82 5.53
CA LYS A 82 -15.45 -10.91 5.57
C LYS A 82 -16.84 -10.44 5.16
N LEU A 83 -17.24 -9.26 5.60
CA LEU A 83 -18.56 -8.69 5.30
C LEU A 83 -18.72 -8.35 3.82
N ALA A 84 -17.66 -7.89 3.16
CA ALA A 84 -17.67 -7.57 1.73
C ALA A 84 -17.97 -8.77 0.81
N GLY A 85 -17.88 -10.00 1.33
CA GLY A 85 -18.24 -11.22 0.59
C GLY A 85 -17.33 -11.48 -0.62
N LYS A 86 -17.85 -12.22 -1.62
CA LYS A 86 -17.16 -12.50 -2.89
C LYS A 86 -17.62 -11.49 -3.95
N ALA A 87 -16.67 -10.93 -4.69
CA ALA A 87 -16.91 -10.04 -5.80
C ALA A 87 -15.80 -10.25 -6.86
N GLU A 88 -16.08 -9.94 -8.12
CA GLU A 88 -15.06 -9.98 -9.19
C GLU A 88 -13.99 -8.91 -8.93
N VAL A 89 -14.43 -7.71 -8.58
CA VAL A 89 -13.57 -6.58 -8.19
C VAL A 89 -14.08 -6.00 -6.88
N VAL A 90 -13.19 -5.71 -5.95
CA VAL A 90 -13.50 -4.99 -4.70
C VAL A 90 -13.02 -3.57 -4.82
N THR A 91 -13.89 -2.60 -4.53
CA THR A 91 -13.57 -1.18 -4.55
C THR A 91 -13.35 -0.67 -3.14
N ASP A 92 -12.24 0.05 -2.91
CA ASP A 92 -11.92 0.77 -1.67
C ASP A 92 -11.76 2.25 -1.99
N LEU A 93 -12.66 3.08 -1.45
CA LEU A 93 -12.74 4.51 -1.79
C LEU A 93 -11.78 5.39 -0.98
N CYS A 94 -11.15 4.84 0.06
CA CYS A 94 -10.18 5.54 0.91
C CYS A 94 -9.13 4.53 1.36
N ALA A 95 -8.31 4.05 0.41
CA ALA A 95 -7.49 2.87 0.58
C ALA A 95 -6.34 3.06 1.60
N GLY A 96 -5.89 4.30 1.83
CA GLY A 96 -4.74 4.55 2.69
C GLY A 96 -3.51 3.80 2.19
N SER A 97 -2.78 3.15 3.07
CA SER A 97 -1.66 2.26 2.73
C SER A 97 -2.10 0.86 2.26
N GLY A 98 -3.41 0.56 2.25
CA GLY A 98 -3.97 -0.70 1.77
C GLY A 98 -4.33 -1.71 2.87
N ALA A 99 -4.52 -1.30 4.12
CA ALA A 99 -4.76 -2.21 5.23
C ALA A 99 -6.03 -3.08 5.03
N LEU A 100 -7.14 -2.49 4.57
CA LEU A 100 -8.37 -3.21 4.24
C LEU A 100 -8.17 -4.16 3.06
N THR A 101 -7.55 -3.66 2.01
CA THR A 101 -7.21 -4.40 0.79
C THR A 101 -6.36 -5.64 1.10
N ILE A 102 -5.33 -5.51 1.95
CA ILE A 102 -4.46 -6.63 2.37
C ILE A 102 -5.27 -7.67 3.13
N GLN A 103 -6.18 -7.29 4.04
CA GLN A 103 -7.00 -8.25 4.76
C GLN A 103 -7.98 -8.97 3.83
N LYS A 104 -8.51 -8.30 2.83
CA LYS A 104 -9.36 -8.94 1.81
C LYS A 104 -8.57 -9.89 0.93
N TRP A 105 -7.38 -9.48 0.46
CA TRP A 105 -6.45 -10.31 -0.29
C TRP A 105 -6.02 -11.57 0.49
N ASN A 106 -5.82 -11.49 1.80
CA ASN A 106 -5.50 -12.64 2.65
C ASN A 106 -6.59 -13.73 2.62
N MET A 107 -7.82 -13.40 2.25
CA MET A 107 -8.92 -14.34 2.13
C MET A 107 -9.03 -14.95 0.73
N ASP A 108 -8.59 -14.19 -0.30
CA ASP A 108 -8.61 -14.59 -1.69
C ASP A 108 -7.48 -13.89 -2.45
N HIS A 109 -6.41 -14.62 -2.73
CA HIS A 109 -5.21 -14.10 -3.41
C HIS A 109 -5.43 -13.78 -4.89
N GLU A 110 -6.59 -14.18 -5.45
CA GLU A 110 -6.97 -13.86 -6.83
C GLU A 110 -7.90 -12.65 -6.92
N GLN A 111 -8.28 -12.07 -5.77
CA GLN A 111 -9.15 -10.90 -5.74
C GLN A 111 -8.50 -9.71 -6.45
N LYS A 112 -9.26 -9.07 -7.33
CA LYS A 112 -8.87 -7.81 -7.99
C LYS A 112 -9.43 -6.61 -7.25
N PHE A 113 -8.75 -5.47 -7.36
CA PHE A 113 -9.12 -4.26 -6.63
C PHE A 113 -9.15 -3.02 -7.51
N GLU A 114 -10.08 -2.13 -7.18
CA GLU A 114 -10.06 -0.71 -7.56
C GLU A 114 -9.87 0.11 -6.29
N LEU A 115 -8.79 0.87 -6.23
CA LEU A 115 -8.36 1.59 -5.05
C LEU A 115 -8.38 3.09 -5.33
N TYR A 116 -8.95 3.86 -4.43
CA TYR A 116 -9.00 5.32 -4.51
C TYR A 116 -8.30 5.89 -3.29
N GLU A 117 -7.38 6.83 -3.50
CA GLU A 117 -6.65 7.51 -2.44
C GLU A 117 -6.35 8.95 -2.84
N PHE A 118 -6.46 9.84 -1.90
CA PHE A 118 -6.30 11.28 -2.10
C PHE A 118 -4.89 11.78 -1.75
N ASP A 119 -4.24 11.19 -0.74
CA ASP A 119 -2.98 11.70 -0.21
C ASP A 119 -1.77 11.21 -1.00
N ASP A 120 -1.07 12.13 -1.69
CA ASP A 120 0.18 11.90 -2.42
C ASP A 120 1.22 11.13 -1.61
N ASN A 121 1.31 11.40 -0.31
CA ASN A 121 2.34 10.82 0.53
C ASN A 121 2.08 9.34 0.85
N VAL A 122 0.82 8.89 0.80
CA VAL A 122 0.48 7.48 1.08
C VAL A 122 0.45 6.63 -0.19
N ILE A 123 0.22 7.21 -1.36
CA ILE A 123 0.21 6.52 -2.66
C ILE A 123 1.43 5.60 -2.86
N PRO A 124 2.68 6.04 -2.61
CA PRO A 124 3.85 5.18 -2.74
C PRO A 124 3.79 3.92 -1.86
N PHE A 125 3.34 4.07 -0.62
CA PHE A 125 3.21 2.96 0.34
C PHE A 125 2.14 1.96 -0.12
N LEU A 126 1.01 2.47 -0.61
CA LEU A 126 -0.07 1.65 -1.16
C LEU A 126 0.41 0.84 -2.37
N LEU A 127 1.02 1.50 -3.35
CA LEU A 127 1.56 0.85 -4.55
C LEU A 127 2.60 -0.22 -4.21
N PHE A 128 3.54 0.07 -3.30
CA PHE A 128 4.54 -0.88 -2.85
C PHE A 128 3.91 -2.09 -2.16
N ASN A 129 2.93 -1.85 -1.29
CA ASN A 129 2.18 -2.91 -0.63
C ASN A 129 1.48 -3.83 -1.62
N MET A 130 0.88 -3.28 -2.69
CA MET A 130 0.24 -4.08 -3.74
C MET A 130 1.28 -4.85 -4.57
N ALA A 131 2.38 -4.19 -4.98
CA ALA A 131 3.41 -4.80 -5.79
C ALA A 131 4.12 -5.98 -5.09
N VAL A 132 4.52 -5.79 -3.83
CA VAL A 132 5.19 -6.83 -3.02
C VAL A 132 4.32 -8.07 -2.81
N ARG A 133 3.00 -7.90 -2.74
CA ARG A 133 2.03 -9.00 -2.57
C ARG A 133 1.51 -9.57 -3.87
N ASN A 134 1.96 -9.04 -5.01
CA ASN A 134 1.45 -9.42 -6.32
C ASN A 134 -0.08 -9.24 -6.44
N ILE A 135 -0.61 -8.17 -5.86
CA ILE A 135 -2.05 -7.84 -5.87
C ILE A 135 -2.39 -7.09 -7.15
N GLU A 136 -3.25 -7.66 -7.99
CA GLU A 136 -3.75 -6.97 -9.18
C GLU A 136 -4.72 -5.86 -8.78
N CYS A 137 -4.38 -4.62 -9.13
CA CYS A 137 -5.24 -3.47 -8.85
C CYS A 137 -5.09 -2.33 -9.86
N THR A 138 -6.17 -1.54 -9.97
CA THR A 138 -6.12 -0.19 -10.52
C THR A 138 -6.23 0.79 -9.37
N LEU A 139 -5.27 1.71 -9.25
CA LEU A 139 -5.24 2.73 -8.22
C LEU A 139 -5.50 4.09 -8.86
N TYR A 140 -6.50 4.78 -8.36
CA TYR A 140 -6.86 6.14 -8.72
C TYR A 140 -6.37 7.08 -7.61
N HIS A 141 -5.34 7.87 -7.92
CA HIS A 141 -5.01 9.04 -7.11
C HIS A 141 -6.07 10.10 -7.39
N SER A 142 -6.97 10.34 -6.45
CA SER A 142 -8.21 11.06 -6.74
C SER A 142 -8.86 11.67 -5.50
N ASP A 143 -9.59 12.75 -5.71
CA ASP A 143 -10.59 13.24 -4.77
C ASP A 143 -11.94 12.63 -5.13
N VAL A 144 -12.38 11.63 -4.37
CA VAL A 144 -13.65 10.93 -4.62
C VAL A 144 -14.87 11.82 -4.33
N LEU A 145 -14.74 12.82 -3.45
CA LEU A 145 -15.84 13.75 -3.13
C LEU A 145 -16.04 14.78 -4.22
N GLN A 146 -14.95 15.24 -4.84
CA GLN A 146 -14.99 16.17 -5.96
C GLN A 146 -15.10 15.44 -7.31
N GLN A 147 -15.02 14.10 -7.32
CA GLN A 147 -14.98 13.28 -8.53
C GLN A 147 -13.85 13.65 -9.49
N GLU A 148 -12.69 14.04 -8.93
CA GLU A 148 -11.51 14.45 -9.68
C GLU A 148 -10.44 13.37 -9.60
N VAL A 149 -9.89 12.97 -10.75
CA VAL A 149 -8.81 11.99 -10.86
C VAL A 149 -7.54 12.71 -11.31
N PHE A 150 -6.47 12.60 -10.53
CA PHE A 150 -5.18 13.25 -10.80
C PHE A 150 -4.25 12.32 -11.58
N HIS A 151 -4.14 11.06 -11.14
CA HIS A 151 -3.32 10.03 -11.77
C HIS A 151 -3.99 8.65 -11.68
N VAL A 152 -3.65 7.79 -12.64
CA VAL A 152 -4.09 6.38 -12.64
C VAL A 152 -2.88 5.47 -12.75
N TYR A 153 -2.75 4.58 -11.79
CA TYR A 153 -1.70 3.57 -11.72
C TYR A 153 -2.30 2.16 -11.75
N LYS A 154 -1.52 1.19 -12.21
CA LYS A 154 -1.88 -0.22 -12.14
C LYS A 154 -0.74 -1.03 -11.57
N ILE A 155 -1.09 -2.03 -10.77
CA ILE A 155 -0.22 -3.17 -10.48
C ILE A 155 -0.80 -4.36 -11.22
N ILE A 156 0.00 -4.93 -12.12
CA ILE A 156 -0.34 -6.09 -12.94
C ILE A 156 0.36 -7.30 -12.31
N LYS A 157 -0.33 -8.43 -12.19
CA LYS A 157 0.28 -9.67 -11.70
C LYS A 157 1.52 -10.04 -12.49
N GLY A 158 2.63 -10.29 -11.80
CA GLY A 158 3.84 -10.90 -12.31
C GLY A 158 4.01 -12.33 -11.79
N ASP A 159 5.18 -12.93 -12.01
CA ASP A 159 5.47 -14.28 -11.54
C ASP A 159 5.55 -14.39 -10.02
N LYS A 160 6.22 -13.43 -9.37
CA LYS A 160 6.39 -13.37 -7.92
C LYS A 160 5.87 -12.06 -7.33
N PHE A 161 6.16 -10.95 -7.97
CA PHE A 161 5.79 -9.60 -7.57
C PHE A 161 4.96 -8.92 -8.66
N GLY A 162 4.12 -7.99 -8.25
CA GLY A 162 3.39 -7.16 -9.18
C GLY A 162 4.30 -6.21 -9.95
N LYS A 163 3.90 -5.86 -11.17
CA LYS A 163 4.60 -4.92 -12.05
C LYS A 163 3.83 -3.62 -12.14
N PHE A 164 4.54 -2.51 -12.01
CA PHE A 164 3.97 -1.18 -12.05
C PHE A 164 3.69 -0.74 -13.50
N LYS A 165 2.58 -0.01 -13.66
CA LYS A 165 2.26 0.70 -14.89
C LYS A 165 1.53 2.00 -14.57
N GLU A 166 2.07 3.11 -15.04
CA GLU A 166 1.36 4.40 -15.09
C GLU A 166 0.47 4.42 -16.32
N VAL A 167 -0.77 4.86 -16.19
CA VAL A 167 -1.79 4.77 -17.25
C VAL A 167 -2.21 6.16 -17.71
N ALA A 168 -2.39 7.09 -16.76
CA ALA A 168 -2.79 8.48 -17.02
C ALA A 168 -2.40 9.38 -15.84
#